data_09d79989a8f7e2bdc0404c1dc6075428
#
_entry.id   09d79989a8f7e2bdc0404c1dc6075428
#
_cell.length_a   1.000
_cell.length_b   1.000
_cell.length_c   1.000
_cell.angle_alpha   90.00
_cell.angle_beta   90.00
_cell.angle_gamma   90.00
#
_symmetry.space_group_name_H-M   'P 1'
#
loop_
_entity.id
_entity.type
_entity.pdbx_description
1 polymer ?
#
loop_
_entity_poly.entity_id
_entity_poly.type
_entity_poly.pdbx_seq_one_letter_code
_entity_poly.pdbx_strand_id
1 'polypeptide(L)'
;MDEIILNENDVRIKAILDRLSPFIQNGENLATLGFGYAVCSTAGNTATKEVTISNFVLTEGSIISVLFAYAFSASAPKLKVNSNAAKDIKLYGSALAPGKVHANTVVTMMLVNDVFNVIAIQSQQAQSTQGAIDLGLPSGLLWCEHNVGASRPEEVGLYFSWGNVTGHAEGSGYNFDQTTYDATAGAALSGDIPVGDQYDMAHHNMGGQWRLPRRTEFQELYDNCDSEWIDQDGMNGRRFTSRANGNSIFFPAAGNYNGTTLIYRGSDGYYWSSGFGSASDAYYLFFYSTAVNPQYYYYRRYGFTVRAVQ
;
A
#
# COMPACT_ATOMS: atom_id res chain seq x y z
N MET A 1 -28.42 -6.84 -16.09
CA MET A 1 -28.04 -6.70 -14.67
C MET A 1 -26.96 -7.73 -14.45
N ASP A 2 -25.71 -7.28 -14.44
CA ASP A 2 -24.57 -8.17 -14.26
C ASP A 2 -24.54 -8.62 -12.81
N GLU A 3 -24.53 -9.92 -12.62
CA GLU A 3 -24.48 -10.57 -11.31
C GLU A 3 -23.07 -10.31 -10.72
N ILE A 4 -23.00 -9.48 -9.69
CA ILE A 4 -21.74 -9.23 -8.97
C ILE A 4 -21.40 -10.49 -8.18
N ILE A 5 -20.37 -11.22 -8.61
CA ILE A 5 -19.84 -12.37 -7.87
C ILE A 5 -19.05 -11.81 -6.67
N LEU A 6 -19.62 -11.95 -5.48
CA LEU A 6 -19.02 -11.50 -4.23
C LEU A 6 -18.08 -12.58 -3.66
N ASN A 7 -16.88 -12.18 -3.20
CA ASN A 7 -15.98 -13.08 -2.46
C ASN A 7 -16.44 -13.27 -0.98
N GLU A 8 -15.74 -14.08 -0.18
CA GLU A 8 -16.15 -14.38 1.21
C GLU A 8 -16.25 -13.13 2.12
N ASN A 9 -15.43 -12.10 1.87
CA ASN A 9 -15.53 -10.83 2.58
C ASN A 9 -16.78 -10.06 2.13
N ASP A 10 -17.10 -10.13 0.85
CA ASP A 10 -18.29 -9.52 0.26
C ASP A 10 -19.58 -10.20 0.78
N VAL A 11 -19.54 -11.52 1.07
CA VAL A 11 -20.66 -12.25 1.69
C VAL A 11 -20.98 -11.69 3.08
N ARG A 12 -19.96 -11.32 3.87
CA ARG A 12 -20.17 -10.67 5.17
C ARG A 12 -20.74 -9.27 5.03
N ILE A 13 -20.22 -8.49 4.08
CA ILE A 13 -20.74 -7.15 3.77
C ILE A 13 -22.17 -7.25 3.24
N LYS A 14 -22.45 -8.22 2.35
CA LYS A 14 -23.81 -8.49 1.87
C LYS A 14 -24.75 -8.82 3.01
N ALA A 15 -24.35 -9.70 3.95
CA ALA A 15 -25.18 -10.06 5.10
C ALA A 15 -25.49 -8.83 6.00
N ILE A 16 -24.56 -7.89 6.12
CA ILE A 16 -24.79 -6.62 6.82
C ILE A 16 -25.74 -5.74 6.03
N LEU A 17 -25.52 -5.59 4.73
CA LEU A 17 -26.38 -4.79 3.83
C LEU A 17 -27.81 -5.37 3.75
N ASP A 18 -27.97 -6.69 3.70
CA ASP A 18 -29.28 -7.35 3.71
C ASP A 18 -30.03 -7.11 5.04
N ARG A 19 -29.31 -7.02 6.17
CA ARG A 19 -29.90 -6.63 7.45
C ARG A 19 -30.28 -5.15 7.52
N LEU A 20 -29.53 -4.29 6.82
CA LEU A 20 -29.78 -2.85 6.76
C LEU A 20 -30.84 -2.49 5.70
N SER A 21 -31.01 -3.33 4.67
CA SER A 21 -31.91 -3.06 3.53
C SER A 21 -33.37 -2.73 3.94
N PRO A 22 -34.01 -3.42 4.90
CA PRO A 22 -35.35 -3.06 5.34
C PRO A 22 -35.46 -1.64 5.89
N PHE A 23 -34.41 -1.18 6.59
CA PHE A 23 -34.34 0.17 7.18
C PHE A 23 -34.12 1.24 6.12
N ILE A 24 -33.24 0.95 5.12
CA ILE A 24 -32.95 1.87 4.01
C ILE A 24 -34.20 2.05 3.12
N GLN A 25 -34.97 0.97 2.88
CA GLN A 25 -36.18 1.01 2.06
C GLN A 25 -37.32 1.81 2.70
N ASN A 26 -37.36 1.86 4.04
CA ASN A 26 -38.36 2.63 4.77
C ASN A 26 -37.97 4.12 4.94
N GLY A 27 -36.85 4.58 4.35
CA GLY A 27 -36.41 5.97 4.43
C GLY A 27 -35.86 6.35 5.83
N GLU A 28 -35.57 5.37 6.68
CA GLU A 28 -34.96 5.63 7.99
C GLU A 28 -33.50 6.06 7.82
N ASN A 29 -33.14 7.10 8.55
CA ASN A 29 -31.79 7.60 8.53
C ASN A 29 -30.89 6.65 9.37
N LEU A 30 -29.86 6.05 8.78
CA LEU A 30 -28.91 5.17 9.47
C LEU A 30 -28.32 5.81 10.74
N ALA A 31 -28.21 7.14 10.78
CA ALA A 31 -27.74 7.87 11.95
C ALA A 31 -28.68 7.73 13.16
N THR A 32 -29.99 7.63 12.95
CA THR A 32 -30.97 7.41 14.04
C THR A 32 -30.94 5.98 14.57
N LEU A 33 -30.43 5.03 13.78
CA LEU A 33 -30.22 3.65 14.16
C LEU A 33 -28.86 3.40 14.83
N GLY A 34 -28.08 4.46 15.12
CA GLY A 34 -26.80 4.34 15.78
C GLY A 34 -25.62 3.99 14.82
N PHE A 35 -25.80 4.16 13.50
CA PHE A 35 -24.72 4.03 12.52
C PHE A 35 -24.28 5.43 12.09
N GLY A 36 -23.02 5.78 12.31
CA GLY A 36 -22.48 7.10 12.02
C GLY A 36 -21.18 7.08 11.24
N TYR A 37 -21.01 8.13 10.41
CA TYR A 37 -19.73 8.45 9.80
C TYR A 37 -19.38 9.91 10.06
N ALA A 38 -18.13 10.18 10.38
CA ALA A 38 -17.62 11.54 10.55
C ALA A 38 -16.17 11.68 10.15
N VAL A 39 -15.76 12.92 9.90
CA VAL A 39 -14.35 13.31 9.76
C VAL A 39 -13.91 14.04 11.02
N CYS A 40 -12.82 13.59 11.63
CA CYS A 40 -12.21 14.21 12.79
C CYS A 40 -10.97 15.00 12.39
N SER A 41 -11.03 16.32 12.50
CA SER A 41 -9.93 17.25 12.24
C SER A 41 -9.23 17.72 13.52
N THR A 42 -9.50 17.07 14.66
CA THR A 42 -8.83 17.39 15.93
C THR A 42 -7.36 16.98 15.85
N ALA A 43 -6.46 17.89 16.25
CA ALA A 43 -5.02 17.68 16.20
C ALA A 43 -4.57 16.37 16.91
N GLY A 44 -3.51 15.74 16.40
CA GLY A 44 -3.06 14.42 16.84
C GLY A 44 -2.67 14.35 18.32
N ASN A 45 -2.09 15.42 18.86
CA ASN A 45 -1.66 15.55 20.26
C ASN A 45 -2.79 15.87 21.25
N THR A 46 -4.01 16.17 20.77
CA THR A 46 -5.19 16.41 21.62
C THR A 46 -5.80 15.08 22.03
N ALA A 47 -5.94 14.84 23.32
CA ALA A 47 -6.48 13.57 23.84
C ALA A 47 -7.96 13.36 23.46
N THR A 48 -8.81 14.39 23.57
CA THR A 48 -10.21 14.28 23.17
C THR A 48 -10.37 14.63 21.70
N LYS A 49 -10.82 13.66 20.91
CA LYS A 49 -11.19 13.80 19.50
C LYS A 49 -12.65 14.17 19.40
N GLU A 50 -12.97 15.22 18.65
CA GLU A 50 -14.34 15.70 18.52
C GLU A 50 -14.88 15.49 17.12
N VAL A 51 -16.12 15.00 17.03
CA VAL A 51 -16.83 14.79 15.77
C VAL A 51 -18.28 15.24 15.89
N THR A 52 -18.84 15.70 14.78
CA THR A 52 -20.26 16.02 14.65
C THR A 52 -20.90 15.12 13.60
N ILE A 53 -21.98 14.45 13.98
CA ILE A 53 -22.77 13.59 13.09
C ILE A 53 -24.21 14.07 13.17
N SER A 54 -24.74 14.61 12.07
CA SER A 54 -26.10 15.15 12.00
C SER A 54 -27.13 14.05 12.23
N ASN A 55 -28.15 14.36 13.05
CA ASN A 55 -29.26 13.45 13.39
C ASN A 55 -28.82 12.12 14.03
N PHE A 56 -27.60 12.05 14.60
CA PHE A 56 -27.06 10.86 15.23
C PHE A 56 -27.40 10.81 16.72
N VAL A 57 -27.99 9.69 17.14
CA VAL A 57 -28.27 9.39 18.55
C VAL A 57 -27.28 8.33 19.03
N LEU A 58 -26.42 8.74 19.97
CA LEU A 58 -25.43 7.84 20.56
C LEU A 58 -26.08 6.99 21.66
N THR A 59 -26.18 5.69 21.42
CA THR A 59 -26.74 4.69 22.34
C THR A 59 -25.82 3.47 22.46
N GLU A 60 -26.04 2.63 23.44
CA GLU A 60 -25.36 1.34 23.55
C GLU A 60 -25.52 0.53 22.25
N GLY A 61 -24.44 -0.03 21.74
CA GLY A 61 -24.39 -0.72 20.46
C GLY A 61 -24.19 0.18 19.23
N SER A 62 -24.17 1.52 19.38
CA SER A 62 -23.87 2.43 18.25
C SER A 62 -22.54 2.10 17.61
N ILE A 63 -22.51 2.06 16.27
CA ILE A 63 -21.31 1.84 15.46
C ILE A 63 -20.96 3.12 14.70
N ILE A 64 -19.75 3.62 14.91
CA ILE A 64 -19.27 4.86 14.28
C ILE A 64 -17.97 4.58 13.53
N SER A 65 -17.90 5.00 12.27
CA SER A 65 -16.69 5.06 11.48
C SER A 65 -16.18 6.50 11.42
N VAL A 66 -14.98 6.74 11.90
CA VAL A 66 -14.39 8.09 11.93
C VAL A 66 -13.11 8.11 11.10
N LEU A 67 -13.06 8.98 10.10
CA LEU A 67 -11.84 9.33 9.39
C LEU A 67 -11.05 10.34 10.23
N PHE A 68 -9.90 9.94 10.76
CA PHE A 68 -9.00 10.82 11.50
C PHE A 68 -7.98 11.46 10.55
N ALA A 69 -8.08 12.78 10.36
CA ALA A 69 -7.17 13.52 9.49
C ALA A 69 -5.72 13.55 10.01
N TYR A 70 -5.52 13.37 11.32
CA TYR A 70 -4.20 13.41 11.95
C TYR A 70 -3.90 12.11 12.72
N ALA A 71 -2.64 11.70 12.71
CA ALA A 71 -2.16 10.57 13.51
C ALA A 71 -2.34 10.83 15.02
N PHE A 72 -2.63 9.78 15.78
CA PHE A 72 -2.72 9.89 17.25
C PHE A 72 -1.33 9.91 17.87
N SER A 73 -0.98 11.01 18.53
CA SER A 73 0.21 11.14 19.35
C SER A 73 -0.11 11.28 20.85
N ALA A 74 -1.36 11.56 21.21
CA ALA A 74 -1.80 11.57 22.60
C ALA A 74 -2.00 10.15 23.13
N SER A 75 -1.70 9.92 24.40
CA SER A 75 -2.03 8.69 25.11
C SER A 75 -3.51 8.69 25.55
N ALA A 76 -4.09 7.46 25.62
CA ALA A 76 -5.47 7.25 26.08
C ALA A 76 -6.50 8.19 25.41
N PRO A 77 -6.63 8.19 24.07
CA PRO A 77 -7.53 9.09 23.37
C PRO A 77 -9.00 8.79 23.72
N LYS A 78 -9.80 9.83 23.70
CA LYS A 78 -11.26 9.78 23.88
C LYS A 78 -11.95 10.29 22.63
N LEU A 79 -13.16 9.82 22.37
CA LEU A 79 -14.04 10.36 21.32
C LEU A 79 -15.24 11.07 21.94
N LYS A 80 -15.47 12.30 21.52
CA LYS A 80 -16.67 13.09 21.82
C LYS A 80 -17.51 13.20 20.55
N VAL A 81 -18.72 12.70 20.61
CA VAL A 81 -19.67 12.72 19.48
C VAL A 81 -20.77 13.73 19.82
N ASN A 82 -20.93 14.76 19.00
CA ASN A 82 -21.88 15.85 19.22
C ASN A 82 -21.72 16.48 20.62
N SER A 83 -22.78 16.68 21.33
CA SER A 83 -22.81 17.24 22.71
C SER A 83 -22.62 16.17 23.80
N ASN A 84 -22.43 14.90 23.44
CA ASN A 84 -22.25 13.82 24.43
C ASN A 84 -20.93 13.96 25.19
N ALA A 85 -20.85 13.34 26.37
CA ALA A 85 -19.59 13.24 27.10
C ALA A 85 -18.54 12.45 26.30
N ALA A 86 -17.28 12.85 26.41
CA ALA A 86 -16.18 12.13 25.77
C ALA A 86 -15.98 10.77 26.41
N LYS A 87 -15.88 9.71 25.59
CA LYS A 87 -15.73 8.31 26.01
C LYS A 87 -14.38 7.77 25.58
N ASP A 88 -13.81 6.88 26.37
CA ASP A 88 -12.52 6.24 26.10
C ASP A 88 -12.57 5.44 24.79
N ILE A 89 -11.47 5.46 24.03
CA ILE A 89 -11.27 4.59 22.87
C ILE A 89 -10.33 3.44 23.29
N LYS A 90 -10.80 2.20 23.15
CA LYS A 90 -10.02 1.00 23.49
C LYS A 90 -9.87 0.05 22.31
N LEU A 91 -8.69 -0.57 22.23
CA LEU A 91 -8.38 -1.66 21.31
C LEU A 91 -8.06 -2.90 22.13
N TYR A 92 -8.82 -3.98 21.93
CA TYR A 92 -8.68 -5.22 22.71
C TYR A 92 -8.73 -4.99 24.23
N GLY A 93 -9.63 -4.12 24.70
CA GLY A 93 -9.82 -3.82 26.12
C GLY A 93 -8.81 -2.84 26.75
N SER A 94 -7.73 -2.52 26.05
CA SER A 94 -6.70 -1.56 26.49
C SER A 94 -6.90 -0.18 25.85
N ALA A 95 -6.47 0.88 26.52
CA ALA A 95 -6.44 2.22 25.93
C ALA A 95 -5.63 2.21 24.61
N LEU A 96 -6.15 2.89 23.59
CA LEU A 96 -5.48 2.97 22.29
C LEU A 96 -4.14 3.73 22.44
N ALA A 97 -3.05 3.04 22.13
CA ALA A 97 -1.69 3.59 22.28
C ALA A 97 -1.37 4.64 21.18
N PRO A 98 -0.48 5.61 21.47
CA PRO A 98 0.04 6.52 20.46
C PRO A 98 0.63 5.77 19.25
N GLY A 99 0.47 6.33 18.05
CA GLY A 99 0.99 5.74 16.81
C GLY A 99 0.17 4.58 16.23
N LYS A 100 -0.87 4.10 16.89
CA LYS A 100 -1.74 3.02 16.36
C LYS A 100 -2.75 3.51 15.32
N VAL A 101 -3.03 4.79 15.26
CA VAL A 101 -3.86 5.44 14.24
C VAL A 101 -3.00 6.45 13.51
N HIS A 102 -2.74 6.21 12.24
CA HIS A 102 -2.01 7.13 11.36
C HIS A 102 -2.96 8.23 10.82
N ALA A 103 -2.40 9.26 10.20
CA ALA A 103 -3.20 10.26 9.51
C ALA A 103 -4.02 9.60 8.37
N ASN A 104 -5.20 10.15 8.09
CA ASN A 104 -6.12 9.64 7.07
C ASN A 104 -6.55 8.17 7.28
N THR A 105 -6.74 7.78 8.53
CA THR A 105 -7.19 6.43 8.90
C THR A 105 -8.65 6.45 9.33
N VAL A 106 -9.47 5.55 8.78
CA VAL A 106 -10.82 5.29 9.27
C VAL A 106 -10.76 4.27 10.41
N VAL A 107 -11.25 4.65 11.57
CA VAL A 107 -11.42 3.76 12.71
C VAL A 107 -12.92 3.51 12.91
N THR A 108 -13.33 2.26 12.79
CA THR A 108 -14.70 1.85 13.10
C THR A 108 -14.75 1.35 14.52
N MET A 109 -15.68 1.89 15.30
CA MET A 109 -15.81 1.63 16.73
C MET A 109 -17.26 1.33 17.10
N MET A 110 -17.46 0.48 18.08
CA MET A 110 -18.77 0.22 18.67
C MET A 110 -18.79 0.68 20.12
N LEU A 111 -19.85 1.37 20.50
CA LEU A 111 -20.09 1.77 21.90
C LEU A 111 -20.60 0.58 22.69
N VAL A 112 -19.84 0.13 23.68
CA VAL A 112 -20.22 -0.94 24.62
C VAL A 112 -19.73 -0.59 26.02
N ASN A 113 -20.63 -0.62 27.00
CA ASN A 113 -20.35 -0.29 28.40
C ASN A 113 -19.66 1.09 28.55
N ASP A 114 -20.20 2.08 27.89
CA ASP A 114 -19.72 3.49 27.91
C ASP A 114 -18.30 3.69 27.32
N VAL A 115 -17.78 2.74 26.52
CA VAL A 115 -16.46 2.75 25.89
C VAL A 115 -16.60 2.49 24.40
N PHE A 116 -15.88 3.24 23.56
CA PHE A 116 -15.72 2.97 22.15
C PHE A 116 -14.68 1.86 21.94
N ASN A 117 -15.14 0.66 21.64
CA ASN A 117 -14.29 -0.49 21.32
C ASN A 117 -13.97 -0.48 19.82
N VAL A 118 -12.71 -0.41 19.47
CA VAL A 118 -12.26 -0.48 18.08
C VAL A 118 -12.52 -1.86 17.52
N ILE A 119 -13.28 -1.93 16.42
CA ILE A 119 -13.60 -3.16 15.69
C ILE A 119 -12.85 -3.26 14.37
N ALA A 120 -12.47 -2.11 13.77
CA ALA A 120 -11.60 -2.08 12.59
C ALA A 120 -10.77 -0.80 12.57
N ILE A 121 -9.53 -0.91 12.13
CA ILE A 121 -8.66 0.21 11.76
C ILE A 121 -8.34 0.01 10.29
N GLN A 122 -8.90 0.88 9.46
CA GLN A 122 -8.62 0.92 8.04
C GLN A 122 -7.82 2.19 7.80
N SER A 123 -6.51 2.08 7.63
CA SER A 123 -5.80 3.18 7.02
C SER A 123 -6.50 3.44 5.69
N GLN A 124 -7.22 4.55 5.62
CA GLN A 124 -7.31 5.19 4.33
C GLN A 124 -5.90 5.75 4.11
N GLN A 125 -4.99 4.88 3.67
CA GLN A 125 -4.08 5.39 2.68
C GLN A 125 -5.02 6.01 1.66
N ALA A 126 -5.07 7.36 1.63
CA ALA A 126 -5.60 8.05 0.48
C ALA A 126 -5.13 7.21 -0.70
N GLN A 127 -6.00 6.94 -1.68
CA GLN A 127 -5.46 6.63 -3.01
C GLN A 127 -4.48 7.78 -3.24
N SER A 128 -3.25 7.52 -2.83
CA SER A 128 -2.20 8.50 -2.92
C SER A 128 -1.83 8.47 -4.39
N THR A 129 -2.51 9.33 -5.15
CA THR A 129 -1.92 9.87 -6.38
C THR A 129 -0.70 10.71 -6.02
N GLN A 130 -0.45 10.97 -4.73
CA GLN A 130 0.75 11.60 -4.22
C GLN A 130 1.91 10.62 -4.42
N GLY A 131 2.81 10.99 -5.32
CA GLY A 131 3.89 10.12 -5.79
C GLY A 131 3.49 9.19 -6.95
N ALA A 132 2.29 9.32 -7.52
CA ALA A 132 1.88 8.62 -8.73
C ALA A 132 2.09 9.51 -9.96
N ILE A 133 2.82 9.00 -10.94
CA ILE A 133 3.14 9.70 -12.19
C ILE A 133 2.31 9.08 -13.31
N ASP A 134 1.46 9.89 -13.94
CA ASP A 134 0.80 9.55 -15.20
C ASP A 134 1.77 9.80 -16.35
N LEU A 135 2.24 8.73 -16.97
CA LEU A 135 3.08 8.80 -18.16
C LEU A 135 2.26 8.80 -19.46
N GLY A 136 0.92 8.79 -19.38
CA GLY A 136 0.05 8.74 -20.57
C GLY A 136 0.28 7.49 -21.42
N LEU A 137 0.68 6.37 -20.80
CA LEU A 137 0.91 5.11 -21.50
C LEU A 137 -0.42 4.48 -21.93
N PRO A 138 -0.43 3.62 -22.96
CA PRO A 138 -1.65 3.00 -23.47
C PRO A 138 -2.50 2.26 -22.43
N SER A 139 -1.86 1.66 -21.42
CA SER A 139 -2.55 0.99 -20.31
C SER A 139 -3.29 1.94 -19.36
N GLY A 140 -2.91 3.23 -19.34
CA GLY A 140 -3.39 4.21 -18.36
C GLY A 140 -2.83 4.01 -16.96
N LEU A 141 -1.82 3.15 -16.78
CA LEU A 141 -1.20 2.90 -15.48
C LEU A 141 -0.48 4.12 -14.94
N LEU A 142 -0.62 4.31 -13.64
CA LEU A 142 0.18 5.27 -12.89
C LEU A 142 1.39 4.54 -12.28
N TRP A 143 2.56 5.16 -12.37
CA TRP A 143 3.81 4.65 -11.81
C TRP A 143 4.14 5.36 -10.51
N CYS A 144 4.59 4.64 -9.50
CA CYS A 144 5.06 5.28 -8.28
C CYS A 144 6.32 6.10 -8.56
N GLU A 145 6.38 7.32 -8.05
CA GLU A 145 7.50 8.23 -8.22
C GLU A 145 8.82 7.66 -7.68
N HIS A 146 8.76 6.85 -6.62
CA HIS A 146 9.91 6.28 -5.93
C HIS A 146 9.79 4.76 -5.74
N ASN A 147 10.88 4.10 -5.38
CA ASN A 147 10.91 2.67 -5.09
C ASN A 147 10.13 2.34 -3.82
N VAL A 148 9.66 1.10 -3.69
CA VAL A 148 9.04 0.59 -2.45
C VAL A 148 10.00 0.77 -1.28
N GLY A 149 9.51 1.42 -0.21
CA GLY A 149 10.32 1.74 0.97
C GLY A 149 11.20 2.99 0.87
N ALA A 150 11.16 3.70 -0.27
CA ALA A 150 11.77 5.01 -0.45
C ALA A 150 10.75 6.14 -0.23
N SER A 151 11.24 7.35 -0.06
CA SER A 151 10.45 8.59 0.05
C SER A 151 10.77 9.61 -1.04
N ARG A 152 11.85 9.37 -1.80
CA ARG A 152 12.30 10.23 -2.91
C ARG A 152 12.74 9.38 -4.11
N PRO A 153 12.68 9.92 -5.33
CA PRO A 153 12.96 9.18 -6.55
C PRO A 153 14.37 8.57 -6.62
N GLU A 154 15.38 9.25 -6.07
CA GLU A 154 16.78 8.83 -6.08
C GLU A 154 17.14 7.79 -4.99
N GLU A 155 16.26 7.56 -4.03
CA GLU A 155 16.49 6.57 -2.98
C GLU A 155 16.25 5.14 -3.51
N VAL A 156 17.13 4.22 -3.12
CA VAL A 156 17.07 2.82 -3.56
C VAL A 156 15.89 2.04 -3.01
N GLY A 157 15.36 2.44 -1.83
CA GLY A 157 14.27 1.74 -1.16
C GLY A 157 14.69 0.39 -0.56
N LEU A 158 13.76 -0.57 -0.60
CA LEU A 158 13.96 -1.91 -0.07
C LEU A 158 14.30 -2.91 -1.19
N TYR A 159 15.06 -3.94 -0.80
CA TYR A 159 15.38 -5.08 -1.65
C TYR A 159 14.56 -6.29 -1.23
N PHE A 160 14.10 -7.06 -2.20
CA PHE A 160 13.21 -8.21 -2.03
C PHE A 160 13.72 -9.41 -2.80
N SER A 161 13.66 -10.61 -2.23
CA SER A 161 13.61 -11.82 -3.04
C SER A 161 12.22 -11.95 -3.66
N TRP A 162 12.12 -12.50 -4.86
CA TRP A 162 10.85 -12.54 -5.60
C TRP A 162 9.76 -13.33 -4.86
N GLY A 163 8.60 -12.69 -4.64
CA GLY A 163 7.48 -13.25 -3.88
C GLY A 163 7.67 -13.26 -2.36
N ASN A 164 8.78 -12.74 -1.84
CA ASN A 164 8.94 -12.49 -0.41
C ASN A 164 8.57 -11.03 -0.10
N VAL A 165 7.48 -10.83 0.61
CA VAL A 165 6.95 -9.48 0.91
C VAL A 165 7.73 -8.73 1.98
N THR A 166 8.64 -9.39 2.69
CA THR A 166 9.54 -8.72 3.65
C THR A 166 10.68 -8.06 2.89
N GLY A 167 10.67 -6.74 2.87
CA GLY A 167 11.74 -5.95 2.27
C GLY A 167 12.88 -5.68 3.26
N HIS A 168 14.09 -5.56 2.74
CA HIS A 168 15.30 -5.35 3.51
C HIS A 168 16.05 -4.12 3.03
N ALA A 169 16.35 -3.21 3.98
CA ALA A 169 17.11 -2.01 3.67
C ALA A 169 18.58 -2.33 3.33
N GLU A 170 19.23 -1.41 2.62
CA GLU A 170 20.67 -1.45 2.39
C GLU A 170 21.42 -1.59 3.74
N GLY A 171 22.37 -2.50 3.80
CA GLY A 171 23.15 -2.76 5.02
C GLY A 171 22.42 -3.53 6.12
N SER A 172 21.23 -4.05 5.90
CA SER A 172 20.45 -4.81 6.90
C SER A 172 21.12 -6.12 7.36
N GLY A 173 22.10 -6.63 6.60
CA GLY A 173 22.75 -7.91 6.87
C GLY A 173 21.90 -9.13 6.46
N TYR A 174 20.74 -8.94 5.83
CA TYR A 174 19.94 -10.04 5.34
C TYR A 174 20.67 -10.81 4.24
N ASN A 175 20.55 -12.15 4.27
CA ASN A 175 21.24 -13.02 3.34
C ASN A 175 20.32 -13.48 2.19
N PHE A 176 20.51 -12.93 1.01
CA PHE A 176 19.76 -13.25 -0.22
C PHE A 176 20.35 -14.51 -0.90
N ASP A 177 20.44 -15.62 -0.17
CA ASP A 177 20.88 -16.91 -0.70
C ASP A 177 19.74 -17.91 -0.91
N GLN A 178 20.05 -19.09 -1.47
CA GLN A 178 19.03 -20.08 -1.77
C GLN A 178 18.38 -20.63 -0.50
N THR A 179 19.16 -20.90 0.55
CA THR A 179 18.65 -21.48 1.80
C THR A 179 17.66 -20.53 2.47
N THR A 180 17.98 -19.25 2.52
CA THR A 180 17.10 -18.22 3.09
C THR A 180 15.83 -18.06 2.24
N TYR A 181 15.98 -18.08 0.90
CA TYR A 181 14.85 -17.97 -0.02
C TYR A 181 13.90 -19.17 0.10
N ASP A 182 14.42 -20.40 0.17
CA ASP A 182 13.62 -21.63 0.28
C ASP A 182 12.77 -21.67 1.57
N ALA A 183 13.14 -20.90 2.59
CA ALA A 183 12.36 -20.72 3.79
C ALA A 183 11.21 -19.70 3.65
N THR A 184 11.13 -18.98 2.52
CA THR A 184 10.05 -18.02 2.25
C THR A 184 8.85 -18.68 1.58
N ALA A 185 7.66 -18.13 1.80
CA ALA A 185 6.45 -18.59 1.11
C ALA A 185 6.53 -18.35 -0.41
N GLY A 186 7.29 -17.35 -0.87
CA GLY A 186 7.54 -17.07 -2.29
C GLY A 186 8.21 -18.20 -3.04
N ALA A 187 9.02 -19.02 -2.38
CA ALA A 187 9.73 -20.15 -3.01
C ALA A 187 8.77 -21.18 -3.64
N ALA A 188 7.58 -21.35 -3.08
CA ALA A 188 6.56 -22.30 -3.55
C ALA A 188 5.77 -21.82 -4.79
N LEU A 189 5.94 -20.56 -5.21
CA LEU A 189 5.20 -20.01 -6.34
C LEU A 189 5.57 -20.73 -7.65
N SER A 190 4.55 -21.07 -8.45
CA SER A 190 4.67 -21.76 -9.73
C SER A 190 4.02 -21.03 -10.90
N GLY A 191 3.69 -19.76 -10.74
CA GLY A 191 3.10 -18.88 -11.73
C GLY A 191 3.33 -17.41 -11.41
N ASP A 192 2.85 -16.51 -12.26
CA ASP A 192 2.92 -15.06 -12.04
C ASP A 192 2.25 -14.70 -10.70
N ILE A 193 2.80 -13.69 -10.02
CA ILE A 193 2.17 -13.14 -8.81
C ILE A 193 0.90 -12.39 -9.23
N PRO A 194 -0.29 -12.82 -8.75
CA PRO A 194 -1.53 -12.11 -9.06
C PRO A 194 -1.54 -10.69 -8.45
N VAL A 195 -2.32 -9.81 -9.06
CA VAL A 195 -2.51 -8.44 -8.58
C VAL A 195 -3.06 -8.44 -7.16
N GLY A 196 -2.37 -7.75 -6.25
CA GLY A 196 -2.81 -7.62 -4.85
C GLY A 196 -2.76 -8.90 -4.03
N ASP A 197 -2.06 -9.93 -4.52
CA ASP A 197 -1.87 -11.19 -3.81
C ASP A 197 -0.97 -11.02 -2.58
N GLN A 198 -1.04 -11.97 -1.65
CA GLN A 198 -0.20 -12.01 -0.45
C GLN A 198 1.31 -12.06 -0.73
N TYR A 199 1.73 -12.40 -1.96
CA TYR A 199 3.12 -12.42 -2.43
C TYR A 199 3.52 -11.17 -3.21
N ASP A 200 2.60 -10.24 -3.44
CA ASP A 200 2.88 -8.98 -4.12
C ASP A 200 3.59 -8.00 -3.17
N MET A 201 4.91 -7.85 -3.37
CA MET A 201 5.78 -7.04 -2.52
C MET A 201 5.36 -5.57 -2.51
N ALA A 202 4.89 -5.04 -3.66
CA ALA A 202 4.41 -3.66 -3.73
C ALA A 202 3.09 -3.50 -2.97
N HIS A 203 2.12 -4.37 -3.22
CA HIS A 203 0.83 -4.33 -2.55
C HIS A 203 0.96 -4.46 -1.02
N HIS A 204 1.78 -5.41 -0.56
CA HIS A 204 1.99 -5.65 0.87
C HIS A 204 2.59 -4.44 1.60
N ASN A 205 3.56 -3.77 0.96
CA ASN A 205 4.30 -2.67 1.60
C ASN A 205 3.64 -1.29 1.41
N MET A 206 2.87 -1.08 0.34
CA MET A 206 2.27 0.20 0.01
C MET A 206 0.75 0.22 0.18
N GLY A 207 0.09 -0.94 0.08
CA GLY A 207 -1.37 -1.06 0.17
C GLY A 207 -2.12 -0.44 -1.01
N GLY A 208 -3.44 -0.24 -0.83
CA GLY A 208 -4.30 0.40 -1.83
C GLY A 208 -4.33 -0.38 -3.15
N GLN A 209 -4.17 0.33 -4.27
CA GLN A 209 -4.12 -0.25 -5.61
C GLN A 209 -2.68 -0.50 -6.10
N TRP A 210 -1.68 -0.15 -5.31
CA TRP A 210 -0.29 -0.40 -5.65
C TRP A 210 0.01 -1.89 -5.75
N ARG A 211 0.73 -2.28 -6.81
CA ARG A 211 1.09 -3.66 -7.11
C ARG A 211 2.42 -3.74 -7.84
N LEU A 212 2.95 -4.95 -7.95
CA LEU A 212 4.06 -5.22 -8.87
C LEU A 212 3.66 -4.94 -10.31
N PRO A 213 4.53 -4.32 -11.11
CA PRO A 213 4.33 -4.26 -12.55
C PRO A 213 4.45 -5.66 -13.18
N ARG A 214 3.66 -5.89 -14.23
CA ARG A 214 3.86 -7.05 -15.10
C ARG A 214 5.08 -6.82 -16.00
N ARG A 215 5.71 -7.89 -16.45
CA ARG A 215 6.81 -7.77 -17.44
C ARG A 215 6.39 -7.00 -18.71
N THR A 216 5.13 -7.14 -19.14
CA THR A 216 4.57 -6.43 -20.29
C THR A 216 4.42 -4.93 -20.04
N GLU A 217 4.25 -4.51 -18.80
CA GLU A 217 4.15 -3.09 -18.42
C GLU A 217 5.52 -2.42 -18.38
N PHE A 218 6.59 -3.14 -18.03
CA PHE A 218 7.95 -2.67 -18.26
C PHE A 218 8.29 -2.57 -19.76
N GLN A 219 7.76 -3.49 -20.58
CA GLN A 219 7.90 -3.39 -22.04
C GLN A 219 7.17 -2.16 -22.56
N GLU A 220 5.94 -1.92 -22.10
CA GLU A 220 5.16 -0.73 -22.47
C GLU A 220 5.89 0.57 -22.10
N LEU A 221 6.46 0.64 -20.87
CA LEU A 221 7.29 1.78 -20.44
C LEU A 221 8.46 1.99 -21.40
N TYR A 222 9.18 0.92 -21.74
CA TYR A 222 10.32 0.98 -22.66
C TYR A 222 9.91 1.43 -24.07
N ASP A 223 8.80 0.90 -24.60
CA ASP A 223 8.33 1.16 -25.96
C ASP A 223 7.76 2.58 -26.14
N ASN A 224 7.28 3.23 -25.09
CA ASN A 224 6.57 4.51 -25.15
C ASN A 224 7.33 5.69 -24.55
N CYS A 225 8.50 5.46 -23.97
CA CYS A 225 9.33 6.50 -23.38
C CYS A 225 10.70 6.60 -24.06
N ASP A 226 11.26 7.79 -24.09
CA ASP A 226 12.68 7.97 -24.30
C ASP A 226 13.41 7.72 -22.98
N SER A 227 14.57 7.08 -23.01
CA SER A 227 15.32 6.79 -21.80
C SER A 227 16.74 7.34 -21.87
N GLU A 228 17.17 7.99 -20.81
CA GLU A 228 18.51 8.54 -20.67
C GLU A 228 19.16 8.13 -19.36
N TRP A 229 20.49 8.00 -19.38
CA TRP A 229 21.28 7.77 -18.17
C TRP A 229 21.65 9.11 -17.57
N ILE A 230 21.27 9.34 -16.31
CA ILE A 230 21.53 10.60 -15.62
C ILE A 230 22.01 10.36 -14.19
N ASP A 231 22.61 11.37 -13.59
CA ASP A 231 22.71 11.52 -12.14
C ASP A 231 21.55 12.40 -11.65
N GLN A 232 20.80 11.90 -10.67
CA GLN A 232 19.77 12.67 -9.99
C GLN A 232 20.09 12.70 -8.51
N ASP A 233 20.42 13.89 -7.99
CA ASP A 233 20.76 14.13 -6.58
C ASP A 233 21.84 13.18 -6.01
N GLY A 234 22.86 12.88 -6.82
CA GLY A 234 23.99 12.02 -6.47
C GLY A 234 23.77 10.52 -6.67
N MET A 235 22.65 10.13 -7.27
CA MET A 235 22.36 8.76 -7.65
C MET A 235 22.25 8.62 -9.17
N ASN A 236 23.12 7.79 -9.74
CA ASN A 236 22.98 7.40 -11.14
C ASN A 236 21.73 6.54 -11.37
N GLY A 237 21.14 6.67 -12.55
CA GLY A 237 19.98 5.87 -12.93
C GLY A 237 19.47 6.16 -14.32
N ARG A 238 18.30 5.63 -14.62
CA ARG A 238 17.59 5.88 -15.87
C ARG A 238 16.37 6.75 -15.64
N ARG A 239 16.28 7.84 -16.41
CA ARG A 239 15.05 8.63 -16.55
C ARG A 239 14.32 8.15 -17.80
N PHE A 240 13.05 7.78 -17.65
CA PHE A 240 12.14 7.48 -18.74
C PHE A 240 11.20 8.67 -18.91
N THR A 241 11.21 9.30 -20.09
CA THR A 241 10.36 10.44 -20.43
C THR A 241 9.32 10.02 -21.45
N SER A 242 8.06 10.11 -21.11
CA SER A 242 6.94 9.75 -21.98
C SER A 242 6.91 10.59 -23.25
N ARG A 243 6.77 9.94 -24.39
CA ARG A 243 6.54 10.61 -25.69
C ARG A 243 5.10 11.12 -25.82
N ALA A 244 4.15 10.62 -24.97
CA ALA A 244 2.75 11.01 -25.05
C ALA A 244 2.47 12.35 -24.37
N ASN A 245 3.04 12.58 -23.16
CA ASN A 245 2.72 13.77 -22.37
C ASN A 245 3.94 14.53 -21.81
N GLY A 246 5.16 14.03 -22.02
CA GLY A 246 6.40 14.65 -21.56
C GLY A 246 6.71 14.43 -20.07
N ASN A 247 5.85 13.78 -19.32
CA ASN A 247 6.12 13.42 -17.93
C ASN A 247 7.24 12.39 -17.86
N SER A 248 8.01 12.41 -16.78
CA SER A 248 9.14 11.51 -16.62
C SER A 248 9.19 10.84 -15.27
N ILE A 249 9.84 9.68 -15.22
CA ILE A 249 10.09 8.92 -14.00
C ILE A 249 11.56 8.49 -13.96
N PHE A 250 12.17 8.60 -12.78
CA PHE A 250 13.54 8.21 -12.55
C PHE A 250 13.63 6.86 -11.82
N PHE A 251 14.45 5.95 -12.32
CA PHE A 251 14.77 4.65 -11.73
C PHE A 251 16.23 4.66 -11.29
N PRO A 252 16.55 4.71 -9.99
CA PRO A 252 17.93 4.65 -9.52
C PRO A 252 18.62 3.32 -9.88
N ALA A 253 19.91 3.40 -10.18
CA ALA A 253 20.76 2.24 -10.36
C ALA A 253 21.07 1.61 -8.98
N ALA A 254 20.06 0.94 -8.42
CA ALA A 254 20.07 0.44 -7.05
C ALA A 254 21.02 -0.73 -6.85
N GLY A 255 21.51 -1.38 -7.94
CA GLY A 255 22.25 -2.63 -7.85
C GLY A 255 21.36 -3.79 -7.40
N ASN A 256 22.00 -4.87 -6.96
CA ASN A 256 21.32 -6.06 -6.42
C ASN A 256 22.10 -6.69 -5.29
N TYR A 257 21.39 -7.45 -4.43
CA TYR A 257 22.02 -8.33 -3.45
C TYR A 257 22.18 -9.75 -3.98
N ASN A 258 23.38 -10.31 -3.80
CA ASN A 258 23.69 -11.74 -3.93
C ASN A 258 24.31 -12.19 -2.60
N GLY A 259 23.60 -13.02 -1.85
CA GLY A 259 23.94 -13.29 -0.47
C GLY A 259 23.83 -12.00 0.37
N THR A 260 24.87 -11.67 1.11
CA THR A 260 24.95 -10.44 1.91
C THR A 260 25.64 -9.28 1.18
N THR A 261 26.04 -9.48 -0.08
CA THR A 261 26.82 -8.52 -0.84
C THR A 261 25.96 -7.73 -1.79
N LEU A 262 25.94 -6.39 -1.63
CA LEU A 262 25.37 -5.46 -2.59
C LEU A 262 26.39 -5.22 -3.72
N ILE A 263 25.98 -5.50 -4.96
CA ILE A 263 26.80 -5.34 -6.15
C ILE A 263 26.12 -4.41 -7.16
N TYR A 264 26.93 -3.75 -8.00
CA TYR A 264 26.45 -2.85 -9.08
C TYR A 264 25.62 -1.64 -8.66
N ARG A 265 25.64 -1.25 -7.36
CA ARG A 265 24.99 -0.01 -6.91
C ARG A 265 25.64 1.20 -7.59
N GLY A 266 24.82 2.06 -8.18
CA GLY A 266 25.26 3.25 -8.95
C GLY A 266 25.66 2.95 -10.39
N SER A 267 25.64 1.67 -10.81
CA SER A 267 25.94 1.28 -12.21
C SER A 267 24.79 0.55 -12.91
N ASP A 268 24.01 -0.25 -12.20
CA ASP A 268 22.96 -1.09 -12.79
C ASP A 268 21.65 -1.01 -11.99
N GLY A 269 20.51 -1.10 -12.68
CA GLY A 269 19.18 -1.18 -12.07
C GLY A 269 18.55 -2.55 -12.29
N TYR A 270 17.95 -3.10 -11.21
CA TYR A 270 17.27 -4.39 -11.17
C TYR A 270 15.93 -4.23 -10.48
N TYR A 271 14.82 -4.44 -11.21
CA TYR A 271 13.47 -4.16 -10.73
C TYR A 271 12.54 -5.34 -10.98
N TRP A 272 12.09 -6.02 -9.92
CA TRP A 272 11.19 -7.15 -10.05
C TRP A 272 9.89 -6.79 -10.76
N SER A 273 9.43 -7.69 -11.63
CA SER A 273 8.06 -7.75 -12.10
C SER A 273 7.29 -8.87 -11.39
N SER A 274 5.97 -8.95 -11.60
CA SER A 274 5.16 -10.08 -11.14
C SER A 274 5.38 -11.36 -11.94
N GLY A 275 6.17 -11.31 -13.03
CA GLY A 275 6.30 -12.40 -14.00
C GLY A 275 7.13 -13.56 -13.48
N PHE A 276 6.55 -14.77 -13.49
CA PHE A 276 7.22 -16.04 -13.23
C PHE A 276 8.03 -16.47 -14.45
N GLY A 277 9.28 -16.82 -14.26
CA GLY A 277 10.14 -17.36 -15.31
C GLY A 277 10.26 -18.89 -15.24
N SER A 278 10.65 -19.38 -14.07
CA SER A 278 10.82 -20.81 -13.77
C SER A 278 10.81 -21.05 -12.26
N ALA A 279 11.01 -22.29 -11.82
CA ALA A 279 11.19 -22.60 -10.40
C ALA A 279 12.32 -21.80 -9.74
N SER A 280 13.37 -21.44 -10.50
CA SER A 280 14.54 -20.68 -10.02
C SER A 280 14.53 -19.22 -10.42
N ASP A 281 13.78 -18.81 -11.45
CA ASP A 281 13.93 -17.50 -12.09
C ASP A 281 12.60 -16.73 -12.15
N ALA A 282 12.70 -15.39 -12.14
CA ALA A 282 11.60 -14.49 -12.37
C ALA A 282 12.01 -13.34 -13.29
N TYR A 283 11.02 -12.72 -13.94
CA TYR A 283 11.26 -11.60 -14.84
C TYR A 283 11.44 -10.28 -14.10
N TYR A 284 12.32 -9.41 -14.66
CA TYR A 284 12.62 -8.10 -14.14
C TYR A 284 13.03 -7.11 -15.24
N LEU A 285 12.92 -5.81 -14.97
CA LEU A 285 13.54 -4.76 -15.75
C LEU A 285 15.02 -4.67 -15.34
N PHE A 286 15.90 -4.74 -16.33
CA PHE A 286 17.33 -4.54 -16.19
C PHE A 286 17.80 -3.32 -16.99
N PHE A 287 18.68 -2.53 -16.43
CA PHE A 287 19.35 -1.48 -17.18
C PHE A 287 20.73 -1.12 -16.59
N TYR A 288 21.55 -0.55 -17.43
CA TYR A 288 22.82 0.11 -17.10
C TYR A 288 23.03 1.31 -18.03
N SER A 289 24.21 1.96 -17.99
CA SER A 289 24.42 3.25 -18.67
C SER A 289 24.14 3.23 -20.19
N THR A 290 24.28 2.10 -20.88
CA THR A 290 24.15 2.03 -22.35
C THR A 290 22.98 1.17 -22.84
N ALA A 291 22.27 0.45 -21.96
CA ALA A 291 21.21 -0.46 -22.38
C ALA A 291 20.06 -0.55 -21.36
N VAL A 292 18.89 -0.91 -21.86
CA VAL A 292 17.69 -1.29 -21.09
C VAL A 292 17.16 -2.60 -21.66
N ASN A 293 16.87 -3.57 -20.76
CA ASN A 293 16.15 -4.78 -21.10
C ASN A 293 14.91 -4.90 -20.18
N PRO A 294 13.71 -4.69 -20.71
CA PRO A 294 12.48 -4.64 -19.90
C PRO A 294 11.96 -6.03 -19.49
N GLN A 295 12.53 -7.11 -20.05
CA GLN A 295 12.06 -8.48 -19.84
C GLN A 295 13.22 -9.47 -19.62
N TYR A 296 14.20 -9.07 -18.83
CA TYR A 296 15.27 -9.99 -18.44
C TYR A 296 14.78 -10.93 -17.34
N TYR A 297 15.47 -12.05 -17.09
CA TYR A 297 15.10 -12.99 -16.03
C TYR A 297 16.34 -13.46 -15.28
N TYR A 298 16.20 -13.68 -13.97
CA TYR A 298 17.29 -14.11 -13.10
C TYR A 298 16.78 -14.76 -11.82
N TYR A 299 17.71 -15.27 -11.01
CA TYR A 299 17.38 -16.04 -9.81
C TYR A 299 16.50 -15.29 -8.83
N ARG A 300 15.37 -15.92 -8.47
CA ARG A 300 14.32 -15.39 -7.56
C ARG A 300 14.84 -15.07 -6.16
N ARG A 301 15.92 -15.72 -5.71
CA ARG A 301 16.54 -15.49 -4.41
C ARG A 301 17.27 -14.17 -4.28
N TYR A 302 17.67 -13.54 -5.38
CA TYR A 302 18.43 -12.29 -5.34
C TYR A 302 17.59 -11.16 -4.81
N GLY A 303 18.23 -10.18 -4.14
CA GLY A 303 17.59 -8.98 -3.66
C GLY A 303 17.54 -7.90 -4.72
N PHE A 304 16.37 -7.65 -5.34
CA PHE A 304 16.13 -6.56 -6.28
C PHE A 304 15.14 -5.57 -5.70
N THR A 305 15.13 -4.36 -6.23
CA THR A 305 14.18 -3.33 -5.85
C THR A 305 12.84 -3.51 -6.56
N VAL A 306 11.83 -2.75 -6.13
CA VAL A 306 10.49 -2.76 -6.70
C VAL A 306 10.04 -1.33 -6.99
N ARG A 307 9.54 -1.08 -8.20
CA ARG A 307 8.81 0.13 -8.56
C ARG A 307 7.35 -0.23 -8.78
N ALA A 308 6.47 0.29 -7.95
CA ALA A 308 5.05 -0.05 -7.99
C ALA A 308 4.29 0.66 -9.11
N VAL A 309 3.15 0.05 -9.53
CA VAL A 309 2.14 0.64 -10.42
C VAL A 309 0.73 0.51 -9.81
N GLN A 310 -0.21 1.33 -10.27
CA GLN A 310 -1.63 1.24 -9.93
C GLN A 310 -2.54 1.61 -11.10
#